data_d3e18a85749a13d32a966ed0fd8a68c9
#
_entry.id   d3e18a85749a13d32a966ed0fd8a68c9
#
_cell.length_a   1.000
_cell.length_b   1.000
_cell.length_c   1.000
_cell.angle_alpha   90.00
_cell.angle_beta   90.00
_cell.angle_gamma   90.00
#
_symmetry.space_group_name_H-M   'P 1'
#
loop_
_entity.id
_entity.type
_entity.pdbx_description
1 polymer ?
#
loop_
_entity_poly.entity_id
_entity_poly.type
_entity_poly.pdbx_seq_one_letter_code
_entity_poly.pdbx_strand_id
1 'polypeptide(L)'
;AKEYLVKTQINLKNLNIITNDKNDFEKGLFVKVRSTGKLIEAKIDINETSANVNLLEEEYGIAPGQACVFYSKDDNGYKVLGGGWITK
;
A
#
# COMPACT_ATOMS: atom_id res chain seq x y z
N ALA A 1 14.63 -12.04 17.89
CA ALA A 1 14.04 -11.79 17.15
C ALA A 1 13.46 -10.43 16.78
N LYS A 2 14.19 -9.67 16.06
CA LYS A 2 13.76 -8.35 15.67
C LYS A 2 12.92 -8.35 14.38
N GLU A 3 12.99 -9.43 13.61
CA GLU A 3 12.35 -9.45 12.31
C GLU A 3 10.83 -9.40 12.39
N TYR A 4 10.23 -9.79 13.50
CA TYR A 4 8.78 -9.71 13.60
C TYR A 4 8.27 -8.28 13.79
N LEU A 5 9.17 -7.34 14.06
CA LEU A 5 8.82 -5.92 14.14
C LEU A 5 8.89 -5.23 12.76
N VAL A 6 9.47 -5.93 11.79
CA VAL A 6 9.69 -5.38 10.46
C VAL A 6 8.84 -6.17 9.48
N LYS A 7 8.09 -5.47 8.65
CA LYS A 7 7.24 -6.12 7.66
C LYS A 7 7.55 -5.60 6.27
N THR A 8 7.63 -6.52 5.33
CA THR A 8 7.77 -6.18 3.92
C THR A 8 6.56 -6.63 3.11
N GLN A 9 5.67 -7.40 3.74
CA GLN A 9 4.46 -7.87 3.08
C GLN A 9 3.24 -7.56 3.94
N ILE A 10 2.21 -7.01 3.31
CA ILE A 10 0.99 -6.59 4.00
C ILE A 10 -0.21 -7.13 3.24
N ASN A 11 -1.19 -7.65 3.98
CA ASN A 11 -2.46 -8.07 3.40
C ASN A 11 -3.53 -7.04 3.76
N LEU A 12 -4.34 -6.66 2.78
CA LEU A 12 -5.38 -5.67 2.95
C LEU A 12 -6.74 -6.26 2.66
N LYS A 13 -7.74 -5.75 3.34
CA LYS A 13 -9.15 -6.08 3.12
C LYS A 13 -9.95 -4.82 2.90
N ASN A 14 -11.20 -4.99 2.47
CA ASN A 14 -12.15 -3.88 2.29
C ASN A 14 -11.55 -2.78 1.41
N LEU A 15 -11.03 -3.19 0.27
CA LEU A 15 -10.41 -2.24 -0.65
C LEU A 15 -11.42 -1.25 -1.20
N ASN A 16 -10.98 -0.01 -1.32
CA ASN A 16 -11.72 1.03 -2.01
C ASN A 16 -10.79 1.61 -3.07
N ILE A 17 -11.02 1.22 -4.32
CA ILE A 17 -10.19 1.69 -5.43
C ILE A 17 -10.95 2.81 -6.12
N ILE A 18 -10.35 3.98 -6.16
CA ILE A 18 -11.01 5.17 -6.70
C ILE A 18 -10.57 5.52 -8.11
N THR A 19 -9.48 4.93 -8.60
CA THR A 19 -9.05 5.17 -9.97
C THR A 19 -9.79 4.20 -10.91
N ASN A 20 -10.12 4.68 -12.11
CA ASN A 20 -10.73 3.85 -13.14
C ASN A 20 -9.73 3.36 -14.17
N ASP A 21 -8.48 3.77 -14.03
CA ASP A 21 -7.44 3.45 -15.01
C ASP A 21 -6.53 2.37 -14.45
N LYS A 22 -6.60 1.18 -15.03
CA LYS A 22 -5.76 0.06 -14.59
C LYS A 22 -4.28 0.34 -14.84
N ASN A 23 -3.97 1.20 -15.78
CA ASN A 23 -2.58 1.55 -16.05
C ASN A 23 -1.93 2.28 -14.89
N ASP A 24 -2.73 2.87 -14.01
CA ASP A 24 -2.18 3.53 -12.83
C ASP A 24 -1.44 2.53 -11.94
N PHE A 25 -1.82 1.26 -11.96
CA PHE A 25 -1.17 0.23 -11.16
C PHE A 25 0.05 -0.37 -11.84
N GLU A 26 0.32 0.01 -13.07
CA GLU A 26 1.51 -0.44 -13.80
C GLU A 26 2.66 0.54 -13.68
N LYS A 27 2.40 1.71 -13.13
CA LYS A 27 3.42 2.75 -12.90
C LYS A 27 4.12 2.47 -11.57
N GLY A 28 5.09 3.30 -11.24
CA GLY A 28 5.71 3.21 -9.93
C GLY A 28 4.66 3.39 -8.84
N LEU A 29 4.49 2.39 -8.00
CA LEU A 29 3.46 2.40 -6.97
C LEU A 29 4.07 2.65 -5.60
N PHE A 30 3.35 3.41 -4.80
CA PHE A 30 3.77 3.75 -3.45
C PHE A 30 2.61 3.55 -2.50
N VAL A 31 2.91 3.28 -1.24
CA VAL A 31 1.89 3.14 -0.21
C VAL A 31 2.27 3.98 1.00
N LYS A 32 1.25 4.38 1.74
CA LYS A 32 1.43 5.11 2.98
C LYS A 32 0.60 4.40 4.04
N VAL A 33 1.26 3.94 5.10
CA VAL A 33 0.61 3.08 6.10
C VAL A 33 0.08 3.88 7.28
N ARG A 34 0.55 5.10 7.47
CA ARG A 34 0.11 5.98 8.54
C ARG A 34 0.02 7.39 8.01
N SER A 35 -0.86 8.18 8.60
CA SER A 35 -1.04 9.56 8.14
C SER A 35 0.25 10.38 8.24
N THR A 36 1.11 10.06 9.19
CA THR A 36 2.39 10.73 9.36
C THR A 36 3.54 9.93 8.77
N GLY A 37 3.25 8.80 8.13
CA GLY A 37 4.28 7.95 7.55
C GLY A 37 4.78 8.49 6.22
N LYS A 38 5.91 7.94 5.78
CA LYS A 38 6.46 8.28 4.47
C LYS A 38 5.82 7.40 3.41
N LEU A 39 5.94 7.81 2.16
CA LEU A 39 5.56 6.97 1.02
C LEU A 39 6.64 5.92 0.82
N ILE A 40 6.21 4.67 0.66
CA ILE A 40 7.12 3.53 0.49
C ILE A 40 6.82 2.90 -0.86
N GLU A 41 7.85 2.73 -1.67
CA GLU A 41 7.69 2.06 -2.94
C GLU A 41 7.26 0.61 -2.70
N ALA A 42 6.29 0.13 -3.48
CA ALA A 42 5.70 -1.17 -3.25
C ALA A 42 5.14 -1.76 -4.52
N LYS A 43 4.96 -3.09 -4.50
CA LYS A 43 4.22 -3.80 -5.54
C LYS A 43 2.88 -4.20 -4.94
N ILE A 44 1.81 -3.98 -5.69
CA ILE A 44 0.45 -4.23 -5.21
C ILE A 44 -0.21 -5.25 -6.11
N ASP A 45 -0.73 -6.31 -5.48
CA ASP A 45 -1.44 -7.38 -6.18
C ASP A 45 -2.86 -7.39 -5.65
N ILE A 46 -3.83 -7.05 -6.49
CA ILE A 46 -5.22 -6.86 -6.09
C ILE A 46 -6.05 -8.07 -6.50
N ASN A 47 -6.83 -8.58 -5.55
CA ASN A 47 -7.79 -9.67 -5.75
C ASN A 47 -9.16 -9.20 -5.26
N GLU A 48 -10.08 -8.95 -6.17
CA GLU A 48 -11.45 -8.54 -5.82
C GLU A 48 -11.48 -7.45 -4.75
N THR A 49 -11.71 -7.84 -3.49
CA THR A 49 -11.81 -6.86 -2.39
C THR A 49 -10.62 -6.89 -1.46
N SER A 50 -9.58 -7.63 -1.80
CA SER A 50 -8.38 -7.74 -0.98
C SER A 50 -7.15 -7.46 -1.82
N ALA A 51 -6.03 -7.25 -1.16
CA ALA A 51 -4.77 -7.01 -1.85
C ALA A 51 -3.59 -7.50 -1.03
N ASN A 52 -2.54 -7.89 -1.74
CA ASN A 52 -1.22 -8.14 -1.17
C ASN A 52 -0.31 -7.00 -1.58
N VAL A 53 0.35 -6.41 -0.61
CA VAL A 53 1.30 -5.33 -0.85
C VAL A 53 2.68 -5.79 -0.44
N ASN A 54 3.62 -5.75 -1.37
CA ASN A 54 5.02 -6.08 -1.10
C ASN A 54 5.81 -4.80 -1.09
N LEU A 55 6.27 -4.41 0.09
CA LEU A 55 7.08 -3.22 0.27
C LEU A 55 8.49 -3.48 -0.23
N LEU A 56 9.06 -2.51 -0.91
CA LEU A 56 10.46 -2.60 -1.36
C LEU A 56 11.42 -2.13 -0.29
N GLU A 57 10.90 -1.60 0.82
CA GLU A 57 11.67 -1.23 1.99
C GLU A 57 11.03 -1.86 3.21
N GLU A 58 11.83 -2.14 4.23
CA GLU A 58 11.31 -2.61 5.50
C GLU A 58 10.59 -1.46 6.22
N GLU A 59 9.52 -1.78 6.92
CA GLU A 59 8.77 -0.79 7.67
C GLU A 59 8.42 -1.32 9.04
N TYR A 60 8.53 -0.46 10.03
CA TYR A 60 8.22 -0.81 11.42
C TYR A 60 6.84 -0.28 11.80
N GLY A 61 6.24 -0.90 12.79
CA GLY A 61 5.00 -0.39 13.36
C GLY A 61 3.77 -0.66 12.54
N ILE A 62 3.83 -1.56 11.57
CA ILE A 62 2.68 -1.96 10.79
C ILE A 62 1.83 -2.90 11.64
N ALA A 63 0.54 -2.58 11.76
CA ALA A 63 -0.36 -3.37 12.60
C ALA A 63 -1.71 -3.53 11.94
N PRO A 64 -2.44 -4.63 12.24
CA PRO A 64 -3.79 -4.80 11.74
C PRO A 64 -4.68 -3.65 12.18
N GLY A 65 -5.62 -3.27 11.32
CA GLY A 65 -6.54 -2.17 11.60
C GLY A 65 -6.08 -0.82 11.10
N GLN A 66 -4.81 -0.70 10.71
CA GLN A 66 -4.32 0.54 10.11
C GLN A 66 -4.76 0.62 8.66
N ALA A 67 -4.96 1.85 8.18
CA ALA A 67 -5.26 2.07 6.77
C ALA A 67 -3.97 2.11 5.96
N CYS A 68 -4.05 1.60 4.73
CA CYS A 68 -2.95 1.66 3.79
C CYS A 68 -3.48 2.33 2.52
N VAL A 69 -2.88 3.44 2.13
CA VAL A 69 -3.33 4.22 0.97
C VAL A 69 -2.35 4.01 -0.17
N PHE A 70 -2.89 3.80 -1.36
CA PHE A 70 -2.10 3.54 -2.57
C PHE A 70 -1.92 4.83 -3.36
N TYR A 71 -0.71 5.03 -3.86
CA TYR A 71 -0.38 6.19 -4.70
C TYR A 71 0.38 5.73 -5.93
N SER A 72 0.20 6.47 -7.03
CA SER A 72 1.10 6.36 -8.17
C SER A 72 1.85 7.69 -8.32
N LYS A 73 3.05 7.62 -8.88
CA LYS A 73 3.84 8.81 -9.12
C LYS A 73 3.80 9.11 -10.61
N ASP A 74 3.55 10.37 -10.95
CA ASP A 74 3.62 10.84 -12.33
C ASP A 74 4.42 12.14 -12.37
N ASP A 75 4.41 12.81 -13.54
CA ASP A 75 5.21 14.02 -13.72
C ASP A 75 4.73 15.18 -12.86
N ASN A 76 3.50 15.12 -12.39
CA ASN A 76 2.90 16.18 -11.58
C ASN A 76 2.90 15.88 -10.09
N GLY A 77 3.41 14.72 -9.69
CA GLY A 77 3.45 14.31 -8.30
C GLY A 77 2.79 12.98 -8.05
N TYR A 78 2.07 12.86 -6.95
CA TYR A 78 1.45 11.61 -6.54
C TYR A 78 -0.06 11.67 -6.70
N LYS A 79 -0.64 10.57 -7.18
CA LYS A 79 -2.07 10.43 -7.36
C LYS A 79 -2.57 9.34 -6.44
N VAL A 80 -3.63 9.60 -5.68
CA VAL A 80 -4.24 8.60 -4.82
C VAL A 80 -5.04 7.64 -5.68
N LEU A 81 -4.77 6.36 -5.54
CA LEU A 81 -5.44 5.31 -6.31
C LEU A 81 -6.53 4.60 -5.51
N GLY A 82 -6.42 4.62 -4.19
CA GLY A 82 -7.33 3.92 -3.32
C GLY A 82 -6.61 3.43 -2.09
N GLY A 83 -7.15 2.40 -1.45
CA GLY A 83 -6.52 1.84 -0.28
C GLY A 83 -7.35 0.74 0.34
N GLY A 84 -6.94 0.30 1.50
CA GLY A 84 -7.62 -0.74 2.25
C GLY A 84 -7.16 -0.75 3.69
N TRP A 85 -7.60 -1.77 4.41
CA TRP A 85 -7.28 -1.92 5.82
C TRP A 85 -6.36 -3.11 6.02
N ILE A 86 -5.33 -2.93 6.82
CA ILE A 86 -4.33 -3.98 7.06
C ILE A 86 -4.96 -5.09 7.89
N THR A 87 -4.78 -6.34 7.44
CA THR A 87 -5.19 -7.53 8.18
C THR A 87 -3.98 -8.20 8.79
N LYS A 88 -4.24 -9.19 9.60
CA LYS A 88 -3.15 -10.01 10.14
C LYS A 88 -2.43 -10.78 9.04
#